data_973222303d97b38acbfea6937d3ebdd7
#
_entry.id   973222303d97b38acbfea6937d3ebdd7
#
_cell.length_a   1.000
_cell.length_b   1.000
_cell.length_c   1.000
_cell.angle_alpha   90.00
_cell.angle_beta   90.00
_cell.angle_gamma   90.00
#
_symmetry.space_group_name_H-M   'P 1'
#
loop_
_entity.id
_entity.type
_entity.pdbx_description
1 polymer ?
#
loop_
_entity_poly.entity_id
_entity_poly.type
_entity_poly.pdbx_seq_one_letter_code
_entity_poly.pdbx_strand_id
1 'polypeptide(L)'
;DLAKKIMSRKIILPVDVIVSKKKDGSGRPAAKKIGKVNKNEIIFDIVPETIKLYTSLIKKAKTIVWNGPLGKYEFEHFRHGTLAVARVVAARSGGLVFGVVGGGETIEALNMTKMASYVDWISSGGGAMLSFLGGEKMPGLEGLVKN
;
A
#
# COMPACT_ATOMS: atom_id res chain seq x y z
N ASP A 1 20.92 -5.93 3.72
CA ASP A 1 21.67 -4.83 4.33
C ASP A 1 21.25 -3.42 3.88
N LEU A 2 20.79 -3.21 2.63
CA LEU A 2 20.28 -1.91 2.17
C LEU A 2 19.08 -1.45 3.00
N ALA A 3 18.10 -2.32 3.24
CA ALA A 3 16.92 -2.02 4.03
C ALA A 3 17.26 -1.52 5.45
N LYS A 4 18.26 -2.11 6.09
CA LYS A 4 18.73 -1.65 7.41
C LYS A 4 19.33 -0.24 7.38
N LYS A 5 20.02 0.12 6.28
CA LYS A 5 20.65 1.44 6.12
C LYS A 5 19.63 2.56 5.96
N ILE A 6 18.47 2.29 5.36
CA ILE A 6 17.41 3.28 5.13
C ILE A 6 16.39 3.36 6.26
N MET A 7 16.44 2.41 7.22
CA MET A 7 15.50 2.43 8.36
C MET A 7 15.60 3.74 9.15
N SER A 8 14.47 4.39 9.29
CA SER A 8 14.35 5.65 10.00
C SER A 8 12.99 5.72 10.71
N ARG A 9 12.79 6.75 11.54
CA ARG A 9 11.49 7.01 12.19
C ARG A 9 10.35 7.31 11.18
N LYS A 10 10.70 7.57 9.92
CA LYS A 10 9.71 7.82 8.84
C LYS A 10 9.18 6.52 8.23
N ILE A 11 9.86 5.38 8.45
CA ILE A 11 9.45 4.08 7.92
C ILE A 11 8.73 3.32 9.01
N ILE A 12 7.44 3.10 8.82
CA ILE A 12 6.59 2.39 9.78
C ILE A 12 6.35 0.98 9.26
N LEU A 13 6.91 0.01 9.95
CA LEU A 13 6.72 -1.41 9.64
C LEU A 13 5.43 -1.96 10.26
N PRO A 14 4.84 -3.03 9.68
CA PRO A 14 3.72 -3.72 10.29
C PRO A 14 4.10 -4.34 11.63
N VAL A 15 3.14 -4.40 12.56
CA VAL A 15 3.32 -4.99 13.90
C VAL A 15 2.71 -6.39 13.99
N ASP A 16 1.70 -6.66 13.16
CA ASP A 16 1.05 -7.95 13.03
C ASP A 16 0.68 -8.23 11.56
N VAL A 17 0.63 -9.50 11.22
CA VAL A 17 0.41 -10.00 9.85
C VAL A 17 -0.43 -11.26 9.87
N ILE A 18 -1.04 -11.57 8.72
CA ILE A 18 -1.65 -12.85 8.47
C ILE A 18 -0.68 -13.69 7.63
N VAL A 19 -0.48 -14.92 8.05
CA VAL A 19 0.45 -15.86 7.43
C VAL A 19 -0.26 -17.13 6.96
N SER A 20 0.33 -17.79 5.98
CA SER A 20 -0.04 -19.14 5.55
C SER A 20 1.23 -19.94 5.23
N LYS A 21 1.13 -21.28 5.27
CA LYS A 21 2.22 -22.19 4.88
C LYS A 21 2.21 -22.51 3.40
N LYS A 22 1.10 -22.27 2.69
CA LYS A 22 0.94 -22.59 1.27
C LYS A 22 0.97 -21.32 0.44
N LYS A 23 1.82 -21.31 -0.60
CA LYS A 23 2.05 -20.16 -1.49
C LYS A 23 0.82 -19.82 -2.35
N ASP A 24 0.01 -20.80 -2.64
CA ASP A 24 -1.19 -20.71 -3.48
C ASP A 24 -2.42 -20.11 -2.76
N GLY A 25 -2.25 -19.67 -1.53
CA GLY A 25 -3.34 -19.10 -0.73
C GLY A 25 -4.35 -20.11 -0.18
N SER A 26 -4.20 -21.42 -0.48
CA SER A 26 -5.12 -22.47 0.00
C SER A 26 -4.86 -22.93 1.44
N GLY A 27 -3.77 -22.44 2.06
CA GLY A 27 -3.43 -22.78 3.42
C GLY A 27 -4.29 -22.02 4.44
N ARG A 28 -4.48 -22.62 5.62
CA ARG A 28 -5.23 -22.00 6.71
C ARG A 28 -4.54 -20.69 7.15
N PRO A 29 -5.25 -19.55 7.13
CA PRO A 29 -4.72 -18.26 7.59
C PRO A 29 -4.50 -18.27 9.10
N ALA A 30 -3.41 -17.63 9.54
CA ALA A 30 -3.14 -17.42 10.96
C ALA A 30 -2.60 -16.01 11.19
N ALA A 31 -3.20 -15.28 12.14
CA ALA A 31 -2.72 -13.97 12.55
C ALA A 31 -1.53 -14.13 13.52
N LYS A 32 -0.48 -13.35 13.31
CA LYS A 32 0.73 -13.37 14.13
C LYS A 32 1.33 -11.98 14.28
N LYS A 33 1.97 -11.73 15.43
CA LYS A 33 2.90 -10.61 15.58
C LYS A 33 4.13 -10.83 14.71
N ILE A 34 4.68 -9.77 14.11
CA ILE A 34 5.77 -9.88 13.13
C ILE A 34 6.97 -10.69 13.65
N GLY A 35 7.33 -10.53 14.91
CA GLY A 35 8.41 -11.29 15.56
C GLY A 35 8.10 -12.76 15.87
N LYS A 36 6.89 -13.25 15.58
CA LYS A 36 6.45 -14.64 15.80
C LYS A 36 6.17 -15.40 14.50
N VAL A 37 6.54 -14.84 13.35
CA VAL A 37 6.44 -15.50 12.06
C VAL A 37 7.54 -16.55 11.94
N ASN A 38 7.17 -17.79 11.60
CA ASN A 38 8.13 -18.88 11.43
C ASN A 38 8.76 -18.87 10.02
N LYS A 39 9.95 -19.46 9.88
CA LYS A 39 10.68 -19.52 8.60
C LYS A 39 9.92 -20.22 7.45
N ASN A 40 9.00 -21.13 7.78
CA ASN A 40 8.18 -21.88 6.82
C ASN A 40 6.80 -21.23 6.57
N GLU A 41 6.58 -20.02 7.05
CA GLU A 41 5.36 -19.26 6.86
C GLU A 41 5.60 -18.08 5.92
N ILE A 42 4.60 -17.77 5.13
CA ILE A 42 4.60 -16.68 4.17
C ILE A 42 3.62 -15.63 4.67
N ILE A 43 4.05 -14.39 4.68
CA ILE A 43 3.20 -13.25 5.00
C ILE A 43 2.32 -12.95 3.77
N PHE A 44 1.00 -12.88 4.00
CA PHE A 44 0.02 -12.64 2.95
C PHE A 44 -0.71 -11.31 3.07
N ASP A 45 -0.93 -10.80 4.29
CA ASP A 45 -1.62 -9.52 4.50
C ASP A 45 -1.27 -8.97 5.90
N ILE A 46 -1.70 -7.75 6.16
CA ILE A 46 -1.70 -7.12 7.48
C ILE A 46 -3.02 -7.37 8.20
N VAL A 47 -3.00 -7.33 9.53
CA VAL A 47 -4.17 -7.59 10.36
C VAL A 47 -4.44 -6.47 11.38
N PRO A 48 -5.43 -6.58 12.26
CA PRO A 48 -6.08 -5.43 12.91
C PRO A 48 -5.17 -4.40 13.57
N GLU A 49 -4.09 -4.79 14.24
CA GLU A 49 -3.21 -3.81 14.92
C GLU A 49 -2.46 -2.95 13.88
N THR A 50 -1.94 -3.58 12.83
CA THR A 50 -1.29 -2.86 11.72
C THR A 50 -2.27 -2.00 10.93
N ILE A 51 -3.47 -2.52 10.65
CA ILE A 51 -4.53 -1.75 9.98
C ILE A 51 -4.85 -0.50 10.82
N LYS A 52 -5.05 -0.65 12.13
CA LYS A 52 -5.31 0.47 13.04
C LYS A 52 -4.16 1.47 13.05
N LEU A 53 -2.91 0.99 13.10
CA LEU A 53 -1.72 1.83 13.04
C LEU A 53 -1.67 2.65 11.75
N TYR A 54 -1.75 2.00 10.60
CA TYR A 54 -1.63 2.66 9.29
C TYR A 54 -2.80 3.62 9.03
N THR A 55 -4.02 3.20 9.33
CA THR A 55 -5.18 4.08 9.15
C THR A 55 -5.14 5.30 10.07
N SER A 56 -4.56 5.18 11.28
CA SER A 56 -4.36 6.32 12.16
C SER A 56 -3.37 7.35 11.60
N LEU A 57 -2.32 6.87 10.90
CA LEU A 57 -1.33 7.73 10.23
C LEU A 57 -1.95 8.40 9.00
N ILE A 58 -2.64 7.63 8.16
CA ILE A 58 -3.34 8.14 6.97
C ILE A 58 -4.34 9.23 7.34
N LYS A 59 -5.10 9.06 8.43
CA LYS A 59 -6.05 10.06 8.92
C LYS A 59 -5.42 11.40 9.30
N LYS A 60 -4.13 11.42 9.66
CA LYS A 60 -3.38 12.63 10.02
C LYS A 60 -2.63 13.25 8.85
N ALA A 61 -2.50 12.55 7.74
CA ALA A 61 -1.80 13.03 6.56
C ALA A 61 -2.51 14.22 5.92
N LYS A 62 -1.75 15.11 5.30
CA LYS A 62 -2.25 16.22 4.45
C LYS A 62 -2.13 15.89 2.97
N THR A 63 -1.22 14.97 2.62
CA THR A 63 -1.06 14.43 1.28
C THR A 63 -0.85 12.93 1.42
N ILE A 64 -1.47 12.15 0.56
CA ILE A 64 -1.38 10.69 0.55
C ILE A 64 -0.88 10.27 -0.83
N VAL A 65 0.16 9.44 -0.85
CA VAL A 65 0.58 8.71 -2.05
C VAL A 65 0.55 7.23 -1.72
N TRP A 66 -0.27 6.47 -2.43
CA TRP A 66 -0.39 5.03 -2.22
C TRP A 66 0.04 4.27 -3.48
N ASN A 67 1.08 3.44 -3.34
CA ASN A 67 1.57 2.57 -4.40
C ASN A 67 1.92 1.20 -3.81
N GLY A 68 1.29 0.17 -4.30
CA GLY A 68 1.42 -1.22 -3.87
C GLY A 68 0.35 -1.64 -2.86
N PRO A 69 -0.34 -2.76 -3.10
CA PRO A 69 -1.21 -3.38 -2.11
C PRO A 69 -0.39 -3.86 -0.90
N LEU A 70 -1.05 -4.00 0.25
CA LEU A 70 -0.39 -4.41 1.50
C LEU A 70 -0.36 -5.92 1.68
N GLY A 71 -1.15 -6.63 0.89
CA GLY A 71 -1.26 -8.08 0.94
C GLY A 71 -1.57 -8.68 -0.42
N LYS A 72 -1.69 -9.98 -0.45
CA LYS A 72 -2.09 -10.77 -1.62
C LYS A 72 -3.61 -10.67 -1.82
N TYR A 73 -4.07 -9.48 -2.22
CA TYR A 73 -5.49 -9.10 -2.32
C TYR A 73 -6.29 -9.96 -3.32
N GLU A 74 -5.62 -10.64 -4.22
CA GLU A 74 -6.21 -11.59 -5.17
C GLU A 74 -6.89 -12.77 -4.45
N PHE A 75 -6.36 -13.16 -3.29
CA PHE A 75 -6.95 -14.20 -2.46
C PHE A 75 -7.94 -13.61 -1.46
N GLU A 76 -9.16 -14.10 -1.46
CA GLU A 76 -10.25 -13.58 -0.64
C GLU A 76 -9.91 -13.46 0.85
N HIS A 77 -9.22 -14.45 1.41
CA HIS A 77 -8.82 -14.47 2.82
C HIS A 77 -7.68 -13.51 3.17
N PHE A 78 -7.01 -12.92 2.18
CA PHE A 78 -5.80 -12.13 2.36
C PHE A 78 -5.89 -10.71 1.76
N ARG A 79 -7.11 -10.21 1.52
CA ARG A 79 -7.36 -8.87 0.96
C ARG A 79 -7.83 -7.83 1.97
N HIS A 80 -8.17 -8.26 3.19
CA HIS A 80 -8.86 -7.40 4.16
C HIS A 80 -8.03 -6.18 4.58
N GLY A 81 -6.72 -6.36 4.79
CA GLY A 81 -5.80 -5.28 5.12
C GLY A 81 -5.70 -4.25 4.00
N THR A 82 -5.47 -4.72 2.78
CA THR A 82 -5.42 -3.87 1.58
C THR A 82 -6.72 -3.09 1.39
N LEU A 83 -7.89 -3.76 1.46
CA LEU A 83 -9.18 -3.10 1.27
C LEU A 83 -9.51 -2.12 2.41
N ALA A 84 -9.10 -2.40 3.64
CA ALA A 84 -9.28 -1.48 4.76
C ALA A 84 -8.50 -0.17 4.54
N VAL A 85 -7.24 -0.28 4.12
CA VAL A 85 -6.41 0.89 3.80
C VAL A 85 -6.95 1.63 2.58
N ALA A 86 -7.34 0.91 1.52
CA ALA A 86 -7.95 1.50 0.32
C ALA A 86 -9.16 2.39 0.66
N ARG A 87 -10.06 1.89 1.51
CA ARG A 87 -11.24 2.67 1.96
C ARG A 87 -10.84 3.93 2.71
N VAL A 88 -9.83 3.86 3.58
CA VAL A 88 -9.40 5.03 4.35
C VAL A 88 -8.67 6.03 3.45
N VAL A 89 -7.84 5.58 2.50
CA VAL A 89 -7.22 6.44 1.50
C VAL A 89 -8.30 7.17 0.69
N ALA A 90 -9.24 6.45 0.11
CA ALA A 90 -10.32 7.03 -0.67
C ALA A 90 -11.19 8.00 0.17
N ALA A 91 -11.59 7.61 1.38
CA ALA A 91 -12.42 8.46 2.25
C ALA A 91 -11.70 9.74 2.73
N ARG A 92 -10.37 9.78 2.70
CA ARG A 92 -9.57 10.96 3.06
C ARG A 92 -9.25 11.85 1.87
N SER A 93 -9.19 11.27 0.67
CA SER A 93 -8.99 12.00 -0.59
C SER A 93 -10.25 12.80 -0.98
N GLY A 94 -10.12 13.68 -1.95
CA GLY A 94 -11.27 14.45 -2.48
C GLY A 94 -11.83 15.51 -1.53
N GLY A 95 -11.05 15.94 -0.53
CA GLY A 95 -11.48 16.95 0.43
C GLY A 95 -10.32 17.83 0.89
N LEU A 96 -10.01 17.80 2.19
CA LEU A 96 -8.89 18.55 2.76
C LEU A 96 -7.52 17.87 2.54
N VAL A 97 -7.51 16.67 1.99
CA VAL A 97 -6.31 15.84 1.77
C VAL A 97 -6.21 15.50 0.30
N PHE A 98 -5.07 15.80 -0.31
CA PHE A 98 -4.78 15.41 -1.68
C PHE A 98 -4.29 13.97 -1.71
N GLY A 99 -5.02 13.09 -2.39
CA GLY A 99 -4.75 11.67 -2.47
C GLY A 99 -4.40 11.21 -3.88
N VAL A 100 -3.24 10.56 -4.02
CA VAL A 100 -2.75 9.96 -5.27
C VAL A 100 -2.62 8.46 -5.10
N VAL A 101 -3.16 7.69 -6.04
CA VAL A 101 -3.01 6.23 -6.09
C VAL A 101 -2.33 5.82 -7.38
N GLY A 102 -1.29 5.00 -7.31
CA GLY A 102 -0.53 4.56 -8.46
C GLY A 102 -0.20 3.07 -8.45
N GLY A 103 0.01 2.54 -9.65
CA GLY A 103 0.31 1.12 -9.89
C GLY A 103 -0.93 0.27 -10.15
N GLY A 104 -0.87 -0.58 -11.17
CA GLY A 104 -2.01 -1.37 -11.65
C GLY A 104 -2.68 -2.19 -10.55
N GLU A 105 -1.92 -2.95 -9.78
CA GLU A 105 -2.42 -3.76 -8.66
C GLU A 105 -3.11 -2.93 -7.58
N THR A 106 -2.56 -1.73 -7.29
CA THR A 106 -3.14 -0.82 -6.29
C THR A 106 -4.48 -0.26 -6.77
N ILE A 107 -4.54 0.10 -8.06
CA ILE A 107 -5.76 0.60 -8.70
C ILE A 107 -6.83 -0.50 -8.72
N GLU A 108 -6.45 -1.73 -9.01
CA GLU A 108 -7.37 -2.87 -8.98
C GLU A 108 -7.93 -3.07 -7.57
N ALA A 109 -7.09 -3.10 -6.54
CA ALA A 109 -7.51 -3.20 -5.15
C ALA A 109 -8.42 -2.03 -4.73
N LEU A 110 -8.15 -0.82 -5.20
CA LEU A 110 -9.01 0.35 -4.96
C LEU A 110 -10.38 0.17 -5.63
N ASN A 111 -10.42 -0.30 -6.88
CA ASN A 111 -11.66 -0.54 -7.63
C ASN A 111 -12.56 -1.58 -6.94
N MET A 112 -11.98 -2.59 -6.27
CA MET A 112 -12.74 -3.56 -5.48
C MET A 112 -13.54 -2.90 -4.34
N THR A 113 -13.13 -1.72 -3.86
CA THR A 113 -13.87 -0.96 -2.85
C THR A 113 -15.01 -0.14 -3.42
N LYS A 114 -15.10 0.03 -4.74
CA LYS A 114 -16.01 0.93 -5.46
C LYS A 114 -15.83 2.41 -5.07
N MET A 115 -14.66 2.79 -4.56
CA MET A 115 -14.38 4.13 -4.07
C MET A 115 -13.31 4.87 -4.90
N ALA A 116 -12.97 4.38 -6.09
CA ALA A 116 -11.94 4.99 -6.93
C ALA A 116 -12.24 6.47 -7.29
N SER A 117 -13.52 6.82 -7.46
CA SER A 117 -13.95 8.20 -7.75
C SER A 117 -13.71 9.21 -6.62
N TYR A 118 -13.39 8.74 -5.42
CA TYR A 118 -13.08 9.61 -4.28
C TYR A 118 -11.60 10.00 -4.22
N VAL A 119 -10.74 9.40 -5.06
CA VAL A 119 -9.31 9.71 -5.09
C VAL A 119 -9.06 10.86 -6.06
N ASP A 120 -8.25 11.85 -5.68
CA ASP A 120 -8.00 13.04 -6.50
C ASP A 120 -7.24 12.73 -7.79
N TRP A 121 -6.29 11.80 -7.73
CA TRP A 121 -5.50 11.40 -8.89
C TRP A 121 -5.16 9.91 -8.91
N ILE A 122 -5.38 9.28 -10.04
CA ILE A 122 -5.01 7.88 -10.30
C ILE A 122 -3.93 7.85 -11.39
N SER A 123 -2.74 7.35 -11.04
CA SER A 123 -1.60 7.21 -11.94
C SER A 123 -1.51 5.77 -12.46
N SER A 124 -1.74 5.57 -13.76
CA SER A 124 -1.54 4.27 -14.40
C SER A 124 -0.07 3.83 -14.44
N GLY A 125 0.87 4.78 -14.41
CA GLY A 125 2.31 4.55 -14.42
C GLY A 125 2.92 4.54 -13.01
N GLY A 126 2.63 3.53 -12.18
CA GLY A 126 3.09 3.48 -10.78
C GLY A 126 4.60 3.62 -10.62
N GLY A 127 5.42 2.93 -11.44
CA GLY A 127 6.87 3.05 -11.43
C GLY A 127 7.34 4.46 -11.82
N ALA A 128 6.80 5.01 -12.92
CA ALA A 128 7.13 6.36 -13.36
C ALA A 128 6.74 7.43 -12.30
N MET A 129 5.60 7.26 -11.64
CA MET A 129 5.19 8.12 -10.53
C MET A 129 6.21 8.09 -9.38
N LEU A 130 6.70 6.91 -9.00
CA LEU A 130 7.71 6.78 -7.94
C LEU A 130 9.03 7.40 -8.34
N SER A 131 9.51 7.17 -9.57
CA SER A 131 10.72 7.81 -10.11
C SER A 131 10.61 9.34 -10.12
N PHE A 132 9.46 9.87 -10.56
CA PHE A 132 9.19 11.30 -10.53
C PHE A 132 9.24 11.88 -9.11
N LEU A 133 8.55 11.23 -8.16
CA LEU A 133 8.56 11.64 -6.76
C LEU A 133 9.94 11.49 -6.10
N GLY A 134 10.75 10.54 -6.57
CA GLY A 134 12.13 10.32 -6.17
C GLY A 134 13.12 11.35 -6.74
N GLY A 135 12.67 12.25 -7.62
CA GLY A 135 13.52 13.25 -8.28
C GLY A 135 14.42 12.67 -9.37
N GLU A 136 14.08 11.48 -9.88
CA GLU A 136 14.82 10.87 -10.99
C GLU A 136 14.56 11.64 -12.30
N LYS A 137 15.56 11.64 -13.20
CA LYS A 137 15.38 12.18 -14.55
C LYS A 137 14.31 11.41 -15.30
N MET A 138 13.40 12.13 -15.92
CA MET A 138 12.28 11.58 -16.69
C MET A 138 12.44 11.95 -18.18
N PRO A 139 13.18 11.16 -18.97
CA PRO A 139 13.48 11.53 -20.38
C PRO A 139 12.24 11.81 -21.22
N GLY A 140 11.13 11.11 -20.96
CA GLY A 140 9.85 11.34 -21.62
C GLY A 140 9.19 12.69 -21.29
N LEU A 141 9.60 13.34 -20.22
CA LEU A 141 9.07 14.67 -19.84
C LEU A 141 9.99 15.82 -20.23
N GLU A 142 11.29 15.56 -20.48
CA GLU A 142 12.28 16.63 -20.80
C GLU A 142 11.90 17.45 -22.05
N GLY A 143 11.19 16.84 -23.01
CA GLY A 143 10.69 17.52 -24.19
C GLY A 143 9.34 18.25 -24.02
N LEU A 144 8.64 17.98 -22.92
CA LEU A 144 7.30 18.55 -22.66
C LEU A 144 7.35 19.74 -21.69
N VAL A 145 8.34 19.78 -20.84
CA VAL A 145 8.55 20.92 -19.91
C VAL A 145 9.47 21.90 -20.60
N LYS A 146 8.90 22.89 -21.29
CA LYS A 146 9.65 24.07 -21.72
C LYS A 146 9.95 24.91 -20.48
N ASN A 147 11.23 25.19 -20.24
CA ASN A 147 11.69 26.21 -19.27
C ASN A 147 11.09 27.56 -19.56
#